data_2ae6b3c1791ef09aeed8f0d0a6add990
#
_entry.id   2ae6b3c1791ef09aeed8f0d0a6add990
#
_cell.length_a   1.000
_cell.length_b   1.000
_cell.length_c   1.000
_cell.angle_alpha   90.00
_cell.angle_beta   90.00
_cell.angle_gamma   90.00
#
_symmetry.space_group_name_H-M   'P 1'
#
loop_
_entity.id
_entity.type
_entity.pdbx_description
1 polymer ?
#
loop_
_entity_poly.entity_id
_entity_poly.type
_entity_poly.pdbx_seq_one_letter_code
_entity_poly.pdbx_strand_id
1 'polypeptide(L)'
;MRLLHLVLLVLTLGLLPLRAQELRATVELRTEALGSEGQIHYEGLRRQLTDLLGRTRWTDLAYKEGERINVSFIFTLHERSEAGEYKGELVISARRPIYGTDYMSPTLLLRDPSITFTYLPGDPLTYQETEPEHPLVALCSFYALYVIASDLDSFSPLGGSRLQPRLSALVASAMSHPDWKGWSSTERGLSRARRLEYLTSQEDERYRQCWYRYHREGLDRLSSSPEEAREVLLEVTKELVELRKIRSRSVALSDLEQTKLPELIQLFRSAPQSERLLLSERLRQLFPTAGEQLQALR
;
A
#
# COMPACT_ATOMS: atom_id res chain seq x y z
N MET A 1 -0.25 49.13 23.70
CA MET A 1 0.40 47.90 24.17
C MET A 1 -0.51 46.66 24.06
N ARG A 2 -1.71 46.64 24.61
CA ARG A 2 -2.61 45.44 24.56
C ARG A 2 -2.98 44.99 23.14
N LEU A 3 -3.20 45.91 22.20
CA LEU A 3 -3.52 45.60 20.79
C LEU A 3 -2.34 44.93 20.05
N LEU A 4 -1.11 45.40 20.34
CA LEU A 4 0.11 44.85 19.77
C LEU A 4 0.37 43.40 20.23
N HIS A 5 0.09 43.10 21.50
CA HIS A 5 0.20 41.74 22.04
C HIS A 5 -0.86 40.82 21.46
N LEU A 6 -2.08 41.31 21.18
CA LEU A 6 -3.15 40.53 20.55
C LEU A 6 -2.81 40.19 19.10
N VAL A 7 -2.25 41.14 18.36
CA VAL A 7 -1.80 40.92 16.95
C VAL A 7 -0.62 39.94 16.91
N LEU A 8 0.33 40.04 17.85
CA LEU A 8 1.46 39.11 17.93
C LEU A 8 0.99 37.69 18.30
N LEU A 9 -0.01 37.57 19.20
CA LEU A 9 -0.60 36.27 19.58
C LEU A 9 -1.34 35.60 18.39
N VAL A 10 -2.06 36.37 17.59
CA VAL A 10 -2.76 35.89 16.39
C VAL A 10 -1.76 35.48 15.29
N LEU A 11 -0.65 36.20 15.14
CA LEU A 11 0.40 35.83 14.19
C LEU A 11 1.14 34.53 14.58
N THR A 12 1.33 34.28 15.89
CA THR A 12 1.98 33.06 16.36
C THR A 12 1.07 31.83 16.26
N LEU A 13 -0.25 31.98 16.39
CA LEU A 13 -1.21 30.88 16.16
C LEU A 13 -1.33 30.48 14.68
N GLY A 14 -1.06 31.39 13.74
CA GLY A 14 -1.10 31.14 12.29
C GLY A 14 0.10 30.36 11.73
N LEU A 15 1.14 30.11 12.54
CA LEU A 15 2.39 29.45 12.12
C LEU A 15 2.49 27.98 12.56
N LEU A 16 1.43 27.43 13.16
CA LEU A 16 1.42 25.98 13.39
C LEU A 16 1.34 25.29 12.01
N PRO A 17 2.37 24.53 11.60
CA PRO A 17 2.28 23.80 10.35
C PRO A 17 1.05 22.88 10.43
N LEU A 18 0.08 23.10 9.56
CA LEU A 18 -0.98 22.14 9.32
C LEU A 18 -0.30 20.87 8.79
N ARG A 19 0.07 19.98 9.71
CA ARG A 19 0.64 18.68 9.38
C ARG A 19 -0.51 17.83 8.86
N ALA A 20 -0.55 17.66 7.55
CA ALA A 20 -1.50 16.78 6.93
C ALA A 20 -1.21 15.31 7.32
N GLN A 21 -2.27 14.50 7.38
CA GLN A 21 -2.14 13.07 7.51
C GLN A 21 -1.48 12.49 6.26
N GLU A 22 -0.83 11.33 6.39
CA GLU A 22 -0.09 10.70 5.29
C GLU A 22 -1.02 10.13 4.21
N LEU A 23 -2.19 9.63 4.62
CA LEU A 23 -3.13 8.96 3.73
C LEU A 23 -4.29 9.87 3.31
N ARG A 24 -4.61 9.87 2.03
CA ARG A 24 -5.91 10.27 1.48
C ARG A 24 -6.70 8.99 1.22
N ALA A 25 -7.28 8.46 2.29
CA ALA A 25 -7.95 7.17 2.27
C ALA A 25 -9.41 7.29 1.83
N THR A 26 -9.84 6.39 0.95
CA THR A 26 -11.25 6.11 0.68
C THR A 26 -11.60 4.73 1.21
N VAL A 27 -12.79 4.59 1.81
CA VAL A 27 -13.27 3.33 2.36
C VAL A 27 -14.60 2.98 1.74
N GLU A 28 -14.66 1.80 1.12
CA GLU A 28 -15.86 1.15 0.63
C GLU A 28 -16.16 -0.07 1.51
N LEU A 29 -17.41 -0.23 1.92
CA LEU A 29 -17.87 -1.37 2.69
C LEU A 29 -18.98 -2.05 1.91
N ARG A 30 -18.73 -3.25 1.41
CA ARG A 30 -19.66 -4.09 0.66
C ARG A 30 -20.27 -5.12 1.60
N THR A 31 -21.58 -5.07 1.74
CA THR A 31 -22.36 -5.88 2.70
C THR A 31 -23.55 -6.58 2.05
N GLU A 32 -23.54 -6.69 0.73
CA GLU A 32 -24.66 -7.26 -0.04
C GLU A 32 -24.97 -8.70 0.39
N ALA A 33 -23.95 -9.46 0.78
CA ALA A 33 -24.12 -10.83 1.26
C ALA A 33 -24.77 -10.93 2.66
N LEU A 34 -24.78 -9.82 3.43
CA LEU A 34 -25.33 -9.78 4.80
C LEU A 34 -26.81 -9.39 4.84
N GLY A 35 -27.43 -9.11 3.69
CA GLY A 35 -28.81 -8.64 3.61
C GLY A 35 -29.00 -7.17 3.97
N SER A 36 -30.24 -6.71 3.95
CA SER A 36 -30.58 -5.29 4.20
C SER A 36 -30.69 -4.94 5.69
N GLU A 37 -30.74 -5.93 6.56
CA GLU A 37 -30.82 -5.71 8.01
C GLU A 37 -29.49 -5.16 8.53
N GLY A 38 -29.51 -3.97 9.14
CA GLY A 38 -28.31 -3.37 9.73
C GLY A 38 -27.57 -2.34 8.89
N GLN A 39 -28.13 -1.85 7.78
CA GLN A 39 -27.48 -0.84 6.92
C GLN A 39 -27.01 0.42 7.70
N ILE A 40 -27.77 0.86 8.70
CA ILE A 40 -27.38 2.00 9.56
C ILE A 40 -26.09 1.67 10.33
N HIS A 41 -25.91 0.44 10.77
CA HIS A 41 -24.71 -0.01 11.50
C HIS A 41 -23.51 -0.10 10.58
N TYR A 42 -23.70 -0.56 9.34
CA TYR A 42 -22.61 -0.64 8.35
C TYR A 42 -22.13 0.75 7.93
N GLU A 43 -23.03 1.71 7.82
CA GLU A 43 -22.67 3.10 7.55
C GLU A 43 -21.89 3.72 8.73
N GLY A 44 -22.25 3.38 9.97
CA GLY A 44 -21.47 3.74 11.17
C GLY A 44 -20.06 3.18 11.14
N LEU A 45 -19.91 1.89 10.85
CA LEU A 45 -18.62 1.25 10.69
C LEU A 45 -17.80 1.87 9.56
N ARG A 46 -18.39 2.09 8.39
CA ARG A 46 -17.71 2.74 7.26
C ARG A 46 -17.15 4.12 7.62
N ARG A 47 -17.92 4.94 8.35
CA ARG A 47 -17.48 6.26 8.82
C ARG A 47 -16.30 6.13 9.78
N GLN A 48 -16.38 5.24 10.77
CA GLN A 48 -15.29 5.03 11.72
C GLN A 48 -14.00 4.56 11.03
N LEU A 49 -14.11 3.64 10.05
CA LEU A 49 -12.97 3.20 9.24
C LEU A 49 -12.38 4.34 8.41
N THR A 50 -13.24 5.18 7.83
CA THR A 50 -12.80 6.37 7.07
C THR A 50 -12.05 7.35 7.97
N ASP A 51 -12.56 7.59 9.16
CA ASP A 51 -11.92 8.47 10.14
C ASP A 51 -10.61 7.86 10.66
N LEU A 52 -10.59 6.58 11.01
CA LEU A 52 -9.39 5.87 11.44
C LEU A 52 -8.29 5.95 10.38
N LEU A 53 -8.59 5.61 9.12
CA LEU A 53 -7.59 5.55 8.06
C LEU A 53 -7.16 6.93 7.55
N GLY A 54 -8.09 7.89 7.46
CA GLY A 54 -7.86 9.18 6.85
C GLY A 54 -7.49 10.31 7.83
N ARG A 55 -7.77 10.16 9.14
CA ARG A 55 -7.49 11.20 10.14
C ARG A 55 -6.39 10.82 11.14
N THR A 56 -6.04 9.53 11.23
CA THR A 56 -4.92 9.11 12.08
C THR A 56 -3.61 9.61 11.49
N ARG A 57 -2.75 10.10 12.38
CA ARG A 57 -1.36 10.38 12.06
C ARG A 57 -0.55 9.10 12.28
N TRP A 58 -0.12 8.50 11.18
CA TRP A 58 0.55 7.21 11.20
C TRP A 58 2.04 7.30 11.48
N THR A 59 2.68 8.44 11.16
CA THR A 59 4.13 8.63 11.32
C THR A 59 4.43 10.05 11.81
N ASP A 60 5.71 10.31 12.11
CA ASP A 60 6.21 11.65 12.42
C ASP A 60 6.60 12.47 11.18
N LEU A 61 6.41 11.89 10.00
CA LEU A 61 6.69 12.56 8.74
C LEU A 61 5.71 13.71 8.50
N ALA A 62 6.21 14.76 7.89
CA ALA A 62 5.38 15.89 7.48
C ALA A 62 5.03 15.74 6.00
N TYR A 63 3.78 15.43 5.71
CA TYR A 63 3.22 15.43 4.36
C TYR A 63 2.52 16.76 4.10
N LYS A 64 2.71 17.33 2.91
CA LYS A 64 1.82 18.38 2.42
C LYS A 64 0.55 17.75 1.88
N GLU A 65 -0.51 18.53 1.74
CA GLU A 65 -1.79 17.99 1.27
C GLU A 65 -1.69 17.32 -0.11
N GLY A 66 -0.90 17.86 -1.03
CA GLY A 66 -0.65 17.31 -2.36
C GLY A 66 0.27 16.06 -2.37
N GLU A 67 0.96 15.79 -1.26
CA GLU A 67 1.88 14.65 -1.10
C GLU A 67 1.20 13.44 -0.45
N ARG A 68 -0.05 13.58 0.01
CA ARG A 68 -0.79 12.49 0.66
C ARG A 68 -0.97 11.32 -0.30
N ILE A 69 -0.77 10.13 0.22
CA ILE A 69 -0.87 8.87 -0.53
C ILE A 69 -2.34 8.58 -0.83
N ASN A 70 -2.69 8.52 -2.12
CA ASN A 70 -4.03 8.12 -2.53
C ASN A 70 -4.19 6.62 -2.36
N VAL A 71 -5.06 6.20 -1.45
CA VAL A 71 -5.29 4.79 -1.13
C VAL A 71 -6.78 4.48 -0.98
N SER A 72 -7.19 3.34 -1.51
CA SER A 72 -8.55 2.80 -1.37
C SER A 72 -8.51 1.50 -0.57
N PHE A 73 -9.44 1.36 0.37
CA PHE A 73 -9.71 0.16 1.15
C PHE A 73 -11.13 -0.31 0.85
N ILE A 74 -11.27 -1.51 0.28
CA ILE A 74 -12.55 -2.12 -0.05
C ILE A 74 -12.74 -3.36 0.82
N PHE A 75 -13.59 -3.26 1.81
CA PHE A 75 -14.00 -4.36 2.67
C PHE A 75 -15.24 -5.03 2.08
N THR A 76 -15.15 -6.32 1.74
CA THR A 76 -16.31 -7.12 1.31
C THR A 76 -16.63 -8.11 2.41
N LEU A 77 -17.75 -7.94 3.10
CA LEU A 77 -18.18 -8.77 4.21
C LEU A 77 -19.16 -9.83 3.72
N HIS A 78 -18.83 -11.10 4.00
CA HIS A 78 -19.60 -12.24 3.51
C HIS A 78 -20.48 -12.87 4.60
N GLU A 79 -20.02 -12.83 5.85
CA GLU A 79 -20.68 -13.45 7.00
C GLU A 79 -20.70 -12.50 8.19
N ARG A 80 -21.76 -12.61 8.98
CA ARG A 80 -21.88 -11.99 10.31
C ARG A 80 -22.54 -12.96 11.27
N SER A 81 -21.93 -13.22 12.42
CA SER A 81 -22.53 -13.98 13.51
C SER A 81 -23.43 -13.11 14.39
N GLU A 82 -24.28 -13.72 15.21
CA GLU A 82 -25.07 -13.03 16.22
C GLU A 82 -24.19 -12.31 17.28
N ALA A 83 -23.01 -12.85 17.54
CA ALA A 83 -22.02 -12.25 18.45
C ALA A 83 -21.27 -11.04 17.83
N GLY A 84 -21.61 -10.66 16.59
CA GLY A 84 -20.97 -9.51 15.92
C GLY A 84 -19.60 -9.83 15.31
N GLU A 85 -19.26 -11.12 15.12
CA GLU A 85 -18.08 -11.49 14.34
C GLU A 85 -18.39 -11.39 12.85
N TYR A 86 -17.52 -10.69 12.14
CA TYR A 86 -17.56 -10.53 10.69
C TYR A 86 -16.43 -11.31 10.03
N LYS A 87 -16.74 -11.91 8.86
CA LYS A 87 -15.75 -12.51 7.96
C LYS A 87 -15.89 -11.93 6.57
N GLY A 88 -14.76 -11.75 5.90
CA GLY A 88 -14.74 -11.18 4.58
C GLY A 88 -13.35 -11.10 3.99
N GLU A 89 -13.20 -10.21 3.03
CA GLU A 89 -11.94 -9.90 2.39
C GLU A 89 -11.69 -8.40 2.34
N LEU A 90 -10.42 -8.03 2.20
CA LEU A 90 -9.99 -6.65 2.06
C LEU A 90 -9.14 -6.50 0.79
N VAL A 91 -9.52 -5.57 -0.08
CA VAL A 91 -8.69 -5.15 -1.22
C VAL A 91 -8.16 -3.76 -0.94
N ILE A 92 -6.86 -3.58 -1.14
CA ILE A 92 -6.18 -2.30 -0.94
C ILE A 92 -5.48 -1.92 -2.24
N SER A 93 -5.71 -0.69 -2.71
CA SER A 93 -4.99 -0.14 -3.85
C SER A 93 -4.43 1.23 -3.51
N ALA A 94 -3.15 1.45 -3.81
CA ALA A 94 -2.48 2.72 -3.62
C ALA A 94 -1.84 3.20 -4.91
N ARG A 95 -1.74 4.53 -5.06
CA ARG A 95 -1.15 5.17 -6.24
C ARG A 95 -0.33 6.37 -5.82
N ARG A 96 0.74 6.64 -6.57
CA ARG A 96 1.56 7.84 -6.43
C ARG A 96 1.58 8.67 -7.71
N PRO A 97 1.68 10.00 -7.62
CA PRO A 97 1.88 10.85 -8.78
C PRO A 97 3.29 10.63 -9.38
N ILE A 98 3.39 10.73 -10.69
CA ILE A 98 4.67 10.70 -11.41
C ILE A 98 5.06 12.15 -11.76
N TYR A 99 6.31 12.50 -11.43
CA TYR A 99 6.81 13.85 -11.56
C TYR A 99 6.65 14.40 -12.99
N GLY A 100 6.14 15.62 -13.10
CA GLY A 100 5.95 16.30 -14.38
C GLY A 100 4.85 15.73 -15.27
N THR A 101 3.95 14.92 -14.74
CA THR A 101 2.82 14.33 -15.47
C THR A 101 1.55 14.32 -14.62
N ASP A 102 0.39 14.10 -15.27
CA ASP A 102 -0.89 13.85 -14.58
C ASP A 102 -1.10 12.35 -14.28
N TYR A 103 -0.11 11.51 -14.58
CA TYR A 103 -0.21 10.06 -14.42
C TYR A 103 -0.03 9.64 -12.97
N MET A 104 -0.92 8.76 -12.52
CA MET A 104 -0.90 8.14 -11.18
C MET A 104 -0.48 6.68 -11.30
N SER A 105 0.78 6.39 -10.99
CA SER A 105 1.33 5.03 -11.01
C SER A 105 0.77 4.19 -9.87
N PRO A 106 0.25 2.96 -10.12
CA PRO A 106 -0.15 2.06 -9.06
C PRO A 106 1.08 1.58 -8.27
N THR A 107 1.09 1.82 -6.96
CA THR A 107 2.17 1.39 -6.07
C THR A 107 1.80 0.14 -5.27
N LEU A 108 0.52 -0.12 -5.09
CA LEU A 108 0.06 -1.31 -4.39
C LEU A 108 -1.30 -1.73 -4.94
N LEU A 109 -1.46 -3.03 -5.17
CA LEU A 109 -2.73 -3.70 -5.38
C LEU A 109 -2.65 -5.05 -4.68
N LEU A 110 -3.28 -5.16 -3.52
CA LEU A 110 -3.26 -6.39 -2.75
C LEU A 110 -4.66 -6.82 -2.34
N ARG A 111 -4.83 -8.12 -2.18
CA ARG A 111 -6.01 -8.74 -1.61
C ARG A 111 -5.62 -9.53 -0.36
N ASP A 112 -6.29 -9.25 0.75
CA ASP A 112 -6.30 -10.07 1.94
C ASP A 112 -7.60 -10.88 1.91
N PRO A 113 -7.55 -12.17 1.59
CA PRO A 113 -8.75 -12.95 1.26
C PRO A 113 -9.51 -13.43 2.49
N SER A 114 -8.97 -13.24 3.68
CA SER A 114 -9.54 -13.78 4.92
C SER A 114 -9.34 -12.83 6.09
N ILE A 115 -10.21 -11.85 6.19
CA ILE A 115 -10.27 -10.97 7.37
C ILE A 115 -11.36 -11.45 8.31
N THR A 116 -11.07 -11.44 9.61
CA THR A 116 -12.03 -11.76 10.67
C THR A 116 -11.88 -10.73 11.77
N PHE A 117 -12.98 -10.16 12.22
CA PHE A 117 -13.00 -9.22 13.34
C PHE A 117 -14.38 -9.18 14.00
N THR A 118 -14.41 -8.84 15.26
CA THR A 118 -15.66 -8.55 15.98
C THR A 118 -15.90 -7.05 16.00
N TYR A 119 -17.13 -6.61 15.74
CA TYR A 119 -17.54 -5.23 15.86
C TYR A 119 -19.01 -5.16 16.26
N LEU A 120 -19.31 -4.43 17.31
CA LEU A 120 -20.65 -4.10 17.73
C LEU A 120 -20.95 -2.61 17.44
N PRO A 121 -22.22 -2.27 17.12
CA PRO A 121 -22.59 -0.89 16.88
C PRO A 121 -22.23 0.02 18.06
N GLY A 122 -21.38 1.02 17.82
CA GLY A 122 -20.91 1.94 18.85
C GLY A 122 -19.53 1.62 19.41
N ASP A 123 -18.93 0.47 19.08
CA ASP A 123 -17.56 0.18 19.48
C ASP A 123 -16.61 1.23 18.91
N PRO A 124 -15.76 1.86 19.72
CA PRO A 124 -14.81 2.84 19.23
C PRO A 124 -13.64 2.17 18.50
N LEU A 125 -13.36 2.58 17.27
CA LEU A 125 -12.15 2.19 16.54
C LEU A 125 -11.04 3.21 16.81
N THR A 126 -10.41 3.12 17.98
CA THR A 126 -9.37 4.05 18.40
C THR A 126 -7.98 3.49 18.06
N TYR A 127 -7.17 4.27 17.37
CA TYR A 127 -5.78 3.91 17.06
C TYR A 127 -4.93 3.88 18.34
N GLN A 128 -4.16 2.79 18.48
CA GLN A 128 -3.15 2.60 19.51
C GLN A 128 -1.85 2.18 18.81
N GLU A 129 -0.76 2.86 19.17
CA GLU A 129 0.51 2.72 18.44
C GLU A 129 1.16 1.35 18.62
N THR A 130 1.13 0.81 19.83
CA THR A 130 1.93 -0.36 20.23
C THR A 130 1.11 -1.62 20.43
N GLU A 131 -0.04 -1.54 21.05
CA GLU A 131 -0.86 -2.69 21.45
C GLU A 131 -2.31 -2.46 21.07
N PRO A 132 -2.71 -2.72 19.83
CA PRO A 132 -4.10 -2.58 19.43
C PRO A 132 -4.96 -3.61 20.15
N GLU A 133 -5.99 -3.14 20.83
CA GLU A 133 -6.95 -4.00 21.55
C GLU A 133 -8.05 -4.54 20.64
N HIS A 134 -8.18 -3.96 19.44
CA HIS A 134 -9.25 -4.31 18.50
C HIS A 134 -8.67 -4.88 17.20
N PRO A 135 -9.11 -6.09 16.76
CA PRO A 135 -8.55 -6.78 15.59
C PRO A 135 -8.67 -5.96 14.29
N LEU A 136 -9.76 -5.20 14.12
CA LEU A 136 -9.96 -4.33 12.96
C LEU A 136 -9.04 -3.10 12.97
N VAL A 137 -8.74 -2.56 14.16
CA VAL A 137 -7.75 -1.47 14.31
C VAL A 137 -6.36 -1.98 13.99
N ALA A 138 -5.98 -3.17 14.48
CA ALA A 138 -4.72 -3.82 14.14
C ALA A 138 -4.57 -4.02 12.63
N LEU A 139 -5.61 -4.55 11.99
CA LEU A 139 -5.67 -4.76 10.54
C LEU A 139 -5.45 -3.45 9.76
N CYS A 140 -6.22 -2.42 10.10
CA CYS A 140 -6.11 -1.10 9.45
C CYS A 140 -4.74 -0.47 9.69
N SER A 141 -4.21 -0.55 10.90
CA SER A 141 -2.89 -0.01 11.27
C SER A 141 -1.77 -0.69 10.48
N PHE A 142 -1.81 -2.02 10.37
CA PHE A 142 -0.84 -2.76 9.58
C PHE A 142 -0.81 -2.29 8.12
N TYR A 143 -1.97 -2.25 7.47
CA TYR A 143 -2.01 -1.88 6.06
C TYR A 143 -1.76 -0.39 5.81
N ALA A 144 -2.15 0.50 6.71
CA ALA A 144 -1.79 1.90 6.64
C ALA A 144 -0.26 2.09 6.69
N LEU A 145 0.42 1.47 7.67
CA LEU A 145 1.87 1.53 7.79
C LEU A 145 2.59 0.83 6.62
N TYR A 146 2.04 -0.30 6.12
CA TYR A 146 2.60 -1.01 4.97
C TYR A 146 2.51 -0.18 3.67
N VAL A 147 1.39 0.48 3.43
CA VAL A 147 1.20 1.42 2.30
C VAL A 147 2.21 2.55 2.38
N ILE A 148 2.39 3.17 3.55
CA ILE A 148 3.35 4.25 3.75
C ILE A 148 4.78 3.74 3.54
N ALA A 149 5.13 2.54 4.04
CA ALA A 149 6.44 1.95 3.82
C ALA A 149 6.74 1.70 2.33
N SER A 150 5.77 1.17 1.59
CA SER A 150 5.89 0.93 0.15
C SER A 150 6.03 2.24 -0.64
N ASP A 151 5.30 3.28 -0.24
CA ASP A 151 5.41 4.61 -0.83
C ASP A 151 6.80 5.22 -0.58
N LEU A 152 7.29 5.17 0.65
CA LEU A 152 8.64 5.64 1.02
C LEU A 152 9.74 4.91 0.23
N ASP A 153 9.61 3.60 0.02
CA ASP A 153 10.53 2.82 -0.82
C ASP A 153 10.51 3.28 -2.29
N SER A 154 9.43 3.88 -2.76
CA SER A 154 9.34 4.43 -4.11
C SER A 154 10.04 5.79 -4.26
N PHE A 155 10.35 6.49 -3.16
CA PHE A 155 11.01 7.80 -3.15
C PHE A 155 12.47 7.78 -2.72
N SER A 156 12.86 6.80 -1.91
CA SER A 156 14.27 6.66 -1.48
C SER A 156 14.63 5.17 -1.30
N PRO A 157 15.91 4.80 -1.53
CA PRO A 157 16.36 3.42 -1.33
C PRO A 157 16.05 2.95 0.08
N LEU A 158 15.28 1.87 0.21
CA LEU A 158 14.87 1.28 1.50
C LEU A 158 14.20 2.28 2.46
N GLY A 159 13.53 3.32 1.93
CA GLY A 159 12.90 4.40 2.72
C GLY A 159 11.87 3.91 3.73
N GLY A 160 11.17 2.82 3.39
CA GLY A 160 10.19 2.16 4.26
C GLY A 160 10.78 1.44 5.47
N SER A 161 12.11 1.22 5.52
CA SER A 161 12.76 0.50 6.62
C SER A 161 12.56 1.17 7.98
N ARG A 162 12.34 2.48 8.00
CA ARG A 162 12.01 3.22 9.23
C ARG A 162 10.74 2.76 9.93
N LEU A 163 9.83 2.10 9.20
CA LEU A 163 8.57 1.59 9.75
C LEU A 163 8.67 0.12 10.19
N GLN A 164 9.76 -0.58 9.90
CA GLN A 164 9.95 -1.98 10.28
C GLN A 164 9.77 -2.24 11.78
N PRO A 165 10.34 -1.44 12.71
CA PRO A 165 10.16 -1.70 14.14
C PRO A 165 8.68 -1.64 14.57
N ARG A 166 7.93 -0.67 14.06
CA ARG A 166 6.50 -0.51 14.38
C ARG A 166 5.65 -1.64 13.79
N LEU A 167 5.90 -2.00 12.53
CA LEU A 167 5.21 -3.12 11.87
C LEU A 167 5.53 -4.45 12.58
N SER A 168 6.79 -4.65 13.01
CA SER A 168 7.20 -5.84 13.74
C SER A 168 6.51 -5.93 15.10
N ALA A 169 6.47 -4.83 15.86
CA ALA A 169 5.78 -4.78 17.15
C ALA A 169 4.27 -5.06 16.98
N LEU A 170 3.64 -4.45 15.97
CA LEU A 170 2.22 -4.67 15.67
C LEU A 170 1.91 -6.13 15.31
N VAL A 171 2.72 -6.75 14.45
CA VAL A 171 2.55 -8.18 14.07
C VAL A 171 2.76 -9.08 15.28
N ALA A 172 3.78 -8.82 16.11
CA ALA A 172 4.05 -9.59 17.31
C ALA A 172 2.89 -9.48 18.32
N SER A 173 2.37 -8.27 18.55
CA SER A 173 1.19 -8.05 19.38
C SER A 173 -0.04 -8.77 18.84
N ALA A 174 -0.33 -8.65 17.54
CA ALA A 174 -1.47 -9.32 16.94
C ALA A 174 -1.36 -10.86 17.00
N MET A 175 -0.16 -11.42 16.88
CA MET A 175 0.09 -12.87 17.01
C MET A 175 -0.11 -13.40 18.43
N SER A 176 -0.06 -12.56 19.47
CA SER A 176 -0.37 -12.94 20.85
C SER A 176 -1.86 -13.20 21.09
N HIS A 177 -2.72 -12.82 20.14
CA HIS A 177 -4.16 -13.05 20.17
C HIS A 177 -4.51 -14.29 19.34
N PRO A 178 -4.79 -15.45 19.93
CA PRO A 178 -4.99 -16.71 19.18
C PRO A 178 -6.21 -16.69 18.25
N ASP A 179 -7.18 -15.84 18.53
CA ASP A 179 -8.41 -15.70 17.73
C ASP A 179 -8.24 -14.77 16.51
N TRP A 180 -7.16 -14.01 16.45
CA TRP A 180 -6.90 -13.11 15.32
C TRP A 180 -6.24 -13.88 14.16
N LYS A 181 -6.89 -13.90 13.01
CA LYS A 181 -6.44 -14.64 11.81
C LYS A 181 -5.65 -13.77 10.85
N GLY A 182 -4.82 -14.41 10.01
CA GLY A 182 -4.03 -13.73 8.96
C GLY A 182 -2.72 -13.11 9.45
N TRP A 183 -2.28 -13.39 10.69
CA TRP A 183 -1.07 -12.80 11.28
C TRP A 183 0.14 -13.74 11.32
N SER A 184 -0.08 -15.05 11.23
CA SER A 184 1.01 -16.05 11.28
C SER A 184 1.58 -16.34 9.89
N SER A 185 2.91 -16.50 9.81
CA SER A 185 3.60 -16.94 8.58
C SER A 185 3.29 -18.39 8.20
N THR A 186 2.77 -19.18 9.14
CA THR A 186 2.37 -20.58 8.91
C THR A 186 0.99 -20.71 8.28
N GLU A 187 0.20 -19.64 8.25
CA GLU A 187 -1.09 -19.62 7.58
C GLU A 187 -0.92 -19.72 6.04
N ARG A 188 -1.90 -20.33 5.39
CA ARG A 188 -1.88 -20.47 3.93
C ARG A 188 -2.05 -19.10 3.26
N GLY A 189 -1.28 -18.86 2.19
CA GLY A 189 -1.35 -17.63 1.41
C GLY A 189 -0.41 -16.53 1.89
N LEU A 190 -0.69 -15.28 1.51
CA LEU A 190 0.11 -14.10 1.84
C LEU A 190 -0.40 -13.47 3.14
N SER A 191 0.03 -14.00 4.28
CA SER A 191 -0.25 -13.42 5.60
C SER A 191 0.45 -12.07 5.80
N ARG A 192 0.00 -11.30 6.80
CA ARG A 192 0.63 -10.02 7.17
C ARG A 192 2.05 -10.22 7.68
N ALA A 193 2.34 -11.35 8.34
CA ALA A 193 3.71 -11.72 8.72
C ALA A 193 4.63 -11.90 7.50
N ARG A 194 4.16 -12.52 6.40
CA ARG A 194 4.95 -12.65 5.17
C ARG A 194 5.17 -11.32 4.47
N ARG A 195 4.21 -10.39 4.55
CA ARG A 195 4.40 -9.02 4.04
C ARG A 195 5.39 -8.22 4.89
N LEU A 196 5.39 -8.44 6.21
CA LEU A 196 6.42 -7.90 7.08
C LEU A 196 7.80 -8.48 6.74
N GLU A 197 7.89 -9.80 6.52
CA GLU A 197 9.13 -10.47 6.10
C GLU A 197 9.73 -9.80 4.85
N TYR A 198 8.93 -9.50 3.84
CA TYR A 198 9.39 -8.78 2.65
C TYR A 198 10.04 -7.42 2.98
N LEU A 199 9.51 -6.67 3.94
CA LEU A 199 10.08 -5.40 4.35
C LEU A 199 11.35 -5.55 5.19
N THR A 200 11.48 -6.64 5.96
CA THR A 200 12.54 -6.85 6.96
C THR A 200 13.67 -7.76 6.48
N SER A 201 13.43 -8.57 5.45
CA SER A 201 14.40 -9.53 4.91
C SER A 201 15.50 -8.82 4.13
N GLN A 202 16.74 -9.12 4.45
CA GLN A 202 17.91 -8.68 3.69
C GLN A 202 17.88 -9.23 2.25
N GLU A 203 17.31 -10.41 2.05
CA GLU A 203 17.19 -11.03 0.73
C GLU A 203 16.24 -10.26 -0.20
N ASP A 204 15.25 -9.55 0.35
CA ASP A 204 14.28 -8.76 -0.41
C ASP A 204 14.69 -7.29 -0.59
N GLU A 205 15.78 -6.82 0.05
CA GLU A 205 16.27 -5.44 -0.09
C GLU A 205 16.52 -5.05 -1.54
N ARG A 206 17.06 -5.97 -2.36
CA ARG A 206 17.31 -5.71 -3.78
C ARG A 206 16.03 -5.49 -4.57
N TYR A 207 14.94 -6.20 -4.26
CA TYR A 207 13.62 -5.93 -4.85
C TYR A 207 13.14 -4.53 -4.49
N ARG A 208 13.33 -4.09 -3.24
CA ARG A 208 12.96 -2.76 -2.77
C ARG A 208 13.83 -1.66 -3.41
N GLN A 209 15.12 -1.93 -3.66
CA GLN A 209 16.00 -1.04 -4.42
C GLN A 209 15.57 -0.95 -5.89
N CYS A 210 15.19 -2.06 -6.52
CA CYS A 210 14.58 -2.05 -7.86
C CYS A 210 13.30 -1.22 -7.89
N TRP A 211 12.48 -1.28 -6.83
CA TRP A 211 11.27 -0.48 -6.70
C TRP A 211 11.56 1.02 -6.69
N TYR A 212 12.57 1.46 -5.94
CA TYR A 212 13.05 2.85 -5.95
C TYR A 212 13.49 3.28 -7.36
N ARG A 213 14.40 2.51 -7.99
CA ARG A 213 14.93 2.82 -9.31
C ARG A 213 13.83 2.89 -10.37
N TYR A 214 12.89 1.96 -10.32
CA TYR A 214 11.72 1.94 -11.20
C TYR A 214 10.96 3.26 -11.15
N HIS A 215 10.69 3.78 -9.96
CA HIS A 215 9.90 5.00 -9.80
C HIS A 215 10.72 6.27 -9.99
N ARG A 216 11.84 6.43 -9.27
CA ARG A 216 12.59 7.69 -9.25
C ARG A 216 13.51 7.89 -10.43
N GLU A 217 14.18 6.83 -10.86
CA GLU A 217 15.13 6.90 -11.97
C GLU A 217 14.47 6.57 -13.31
N GLY A 218 13.37 5.80 -13.29
CA GLY A 218 12.54 5.47 -14.44
C GLY A 218 11.36 6.41 -14.60
N LEU A 219 10.22 6.13 -13.92
CA LEU A 219 8.95 6.81 -14.17
C LEU A 219 9.02 8.34 -13.99
N ASP A 220 9.66 8.84 -12.94
CA ASP A 220 9.75 10.27 -12.66
C ASP A 220 10.60 11.03 -13.68
N ARG A 221 11.30 10.34 -14.58
CA ARG A 221 12.07 10.94 -15.69
C ARG A 221 11.38 10.85 -17.04
N LEU A 222 10.25 10.17 -17.15
CA LEU A 222 9.56 9.98 -18.43
C LEU A 222 9.19 11.29 -19.14
N SER A 223 8.85 12.34 -18.39
CA SER A 223 8.48 13.64 -18.97
C SER A 223 9.67 14.43 -19.49
N SER A 224 10.86 14.26 -18.90
CA SER A 224 12.06 15.05 -19.23
C SER A 224 13.06 14.31 -20.14
N SER A 225 13.20 12.98 -19.95
CA SER A 225 14.19 12.13 -20.64
C SER A 225 13.59 10.76 -20.92
N PRO A 226 12.60 10.64 -21.83
CA PRO A 226 11.84 9.40 -22.00
C PRO A 226 12.70 8.20 -22.48
N GLU A 227 13.74 8.46 -23.25
CA GLU A 227 14.65 7.39 -23.71
C GLU A 227 15.49 6.82 -22.57
N GLU A 228 16.15 7.70 -21.80
CA GLU A 228 16.92 7.30 -20.62
C GLU A 228 16.02 6.59 -19.57
N ALA A 229 14.81 7.09 -19.38
CA ALA A 229 13.84 6.51 -18.47
C ALA A 229 13.48 5.07 -18.88
N ARG A 230 13.24 4.82 -20.17
CA ARG A 230 12.97 3.47 -20.68
C ARG A 230 14.19 2.54 -20.53
N GLU A 231 15.41 3.05 -20.76
CA GLU A 231 16.64 2.30 -20.53
C GLU A 231 16.76 1.83 -19.08
N VAL A 232 16.53 2.74 -18.11
CA VAL A 232 16.50 2.40 -16.69
C VAL A 232 15.44 1.35 -16.38
N LEU A 233 14.22 1.49 -16.92
CA LEU A 233 13.15 0.51 -16.71
C LEU A 233 13.54 -0.86 -17.29
N LEU A 234 14.19 -0.91 -18.43
CA LEU A 234 14.72 -2.14 -18.99
C LEU A 234 15.80 -2.74 -18.07
N GLU A 235 16.77 -1.98 -17.60
CA GLU A 235 17.79 -2.51 -16.67
C GLU A 235 17.18 -2.99 -15.34
N VAL A 236 16.19 -2.31 -14.79
CA VAL A 236 15.43 -2.79 -13.62
C VAL A 236 14.75 -4.13 -13.92
N THR A 237 14.09 -4.29 -15.07
CA THR A 237 13.47 -5.59 -15.43
C THR A 237 14.48 -6.71 -15.59
N LYS A 238 15.69 -6.43 -16.07
CA LYS A 238 16.80 -7.40 -16.14
C LYS A 238 17.22 -7.85 -14.74
N GLU A 239 17.40 -6.90 -13.82
CA GLU A 239 17.76 -7.20 -12.44
C GLU A 239 16.67 -8.03 -11.75
N LEU A 240 15.40 -7.67 -11.95
CA LEU A 240 14.27 -8.42 -11.40
C LEU A 240 14.23 -9.88 -11.90
N VAL A 241 14.61 -10.14 -13.18
CA VAL A 241 14.75 -11.51 -13.71
C VAL A 241 15.80 -12.29 -12.93
N GLU A 242 16.96 -11.71 -12.65
CA GLU A 242 18.00 -12.38 -11.86
C GLU A 242 17.55 -12.62 -10.41
N LEU A 243 16.90 -11.63 -9.78
CA LEU A 243 16.36 -11.78 -8.44
C LEU A 243 15.30 -12.90 -8.35
N ARG A 244 14.44 -13.02 -9.37
CA ARG A 244 13.47 -14.11 -9.41
C ARG A 244 14.12 -15.50 -9.39
N LYS A 245 15.28 -15.69 -10.06
CA LYS A 245 16.00 -16.96 -10.04
C LYS A 245 16.46 -17.34 -8.63
N ILE A 246 16.83 -16.36 -7.84
CA ILE A 246 17.34 -16.54 -6.47
C ILE A 246 16.17 -16.66 -5.46
N ARG A 247 15.16 -15.79 -5.56
CA ARG A 247 14.04 -15.69 -4.62
C ARG A 247 12.68 -15.66 -5.34
N SER A 248 12.33 -16.78 -5.94
CA SER A 248 11.12 -16.92 -6.78
C SER A 248 9.79 -16.78 -6.04
N ARG A 249 9.79 -16.81 -4.70
CA ARG A 249 8.60 -16.72 -3.85
C ARG A 249 8.46 -15.39 -3.12
N SER A 250 9.23 -14.35 -3.52
CA SER A 250 9.07 -13.03 -2.91
C SER A 250 7.68 -12.46 -3.16
N VAL A 251 7.12 -11.82 -2.16
CA VAL A 251 5.87 -11.03 -2.24
C VAL A 251 6.00 -9.96 -3.32
N ALA A 252 7.20 -9.39 -3.51
CA ALA A 252 7.49 -8.39 -4.53
C ALA A 252 7.07 -8.82 -5.94
N LEU A 253 7.26 -10.09 -6.30
CA LEU A 253 6.90 -10.57 -7.64
C LEU A 253 5.39 -10.52 -7.89
N SER A 254 4.58 -10.87 -6.89
CA SER A 254 3.12 -10.77 -6.98
C SER A 254 2.67 -9.31 -7.07
N ASP A 255 3.25 -8.44 -6.25
CA ASP A 255 2.90 -7.03 -6.25
C ASP A 255 3.33 -6.35 -7.57
N LEU A 256 4.51 -6.70 -8.12
CA LEU A 256 4.98 -6.25 -9.43
C LEU A 256 4.08 -6.75 -10.57
N GLU A 257 3.65 -8.00 -10.56
CA GLU A 257 2.76 -8.55 -11.58
C GLU A 257 1.44 -7.78 -11.63
N GLN A 258 0.85 -7.51 -10.49
CA GLN A 258 -0.44 -6.83 -10.40
C GLN A 258 -0.35 -5.33 -10.73
N THR A 259 0.76 -4.67 -10.40
CA THR A 259 0.87 -3.22 -10.53
C THR A 259 1.70 -2.80 -11.74
N LYS A 260 2.82 -3.47 -12.01
CA LYS A 260 3.84 -3.02 -12.97
C LYS A 260 3.79 -3.72 -14.31
N LEU A 261 3.26 -4.94 -14.39
CA LEU A 261 3.12 -5.61 -15.68
C LEU A 261 2.21 -4.83 -16.65
N PRO A 262 0.98 -4.42 -16.26
CA PRO A 262 0.13 -3.62 -17.16
C PRO A 262 0.75 -2.25 -17.47
N GLU A 263 1.39 -1.62 -16.49
CA GLU A 263 2.04 -0.31 -16.62
C GLU A 263 3.20 -0.38 -17.64
N LEU A 264 4.09 -1.36 -17.53
CA LEU A 264 5.21 -1.54 -18.46
C LEU A 264 4.73 -1.82 -19.88
N ILE A 265 3.72 -2.68 -20.05
CA ILE A 265 3.13 -2.94 -21.35
C ILE A 265 2.62 -1.65 -21.98
N GLN A 266 1.91 -0.83 -21.23
CA GLN A 266 1.35 0.42 -21.73
C GLN A 266 2.46 1.45 -22.06
N LEU A 267 3.46 1.60 -21.20
CA LEU A 267 4.57 2.54 -21.39
C LEU A 267 5.41 2.23 -22.62
N PHE A 268 5.64 0.94 -22.89
CA PHE A 268 6.46 0.52 -24.02
C PHE A 268 5.68 0.31 -25.32
N ARG A 269 4.38 0.51 -25.33
CA ARG A 269 3.53 0.29 -26.52
C ARG A 269 3.99 1.07 -27.75
N SER A 270 4.48 2.30 -27.56
CA SER A 270 5.01 3.17 -28.60
C SER A 270 6.54 3.23 -28.68
N ALA A 271 7.23 2.40 -27.88
CA ALA A 271 8.69 2.34 -27.89
C ALA A 271 9.24 1.65 -29.17
N PRO A 272 10.53 1.83 -29.48
CA PRO A 272 11.19 1.10 -30.57
C PRO A 272 10.98 -0.41 -30.49
N GLN A 273 10.88 -1.08 -31.65
CA GLN A 273 10.61 -2.51 -31.68
C GLN A 273 11.62 -3.35 -30.89
N SER A 274 12.90 -2.97 -30.94
CA SER A 274 13.97 -3.64 -30.18
C SER A 274 13.73 -3.60 -28.66
N GLU A 275 13.30 -2.45 -28.14
CA GLU A 275 12.98 -2.28 -26.71
C GLU A 275 11.74 -3.10 -26.31
N ARG A 276 10.70 -3.09 -27.15
CA ARG A 276 9.48 -3.87 -26.92
C ARG A 276 9.75 -5.37 -26.86
N LEU A 277 10.55 -5.89 -27.80
CA LEU A 277 10.90 -7.32 -27.85
C LEU A 277 11.75 -7.71 -26.63
N LEU A 278 12.73 -6.88 -26.26
CA LEU A 278 13.56 -7.09 -25.08
C LEU A 278 12.73 -7.10 -23.80
N LEU A 279 11.82 -6.13 -23.63
CA LEU A 279 10.90 -6.11 -22.49
C LEU A 279 10.00 -7.33 -22.47
N SER A 280 9.41 -7.71 -23.62
CA SER A 280 8.55 -8.89 -23.74
C SER A 280 9.25 -10.18 -23.31
N GLU A 281 10.53 -10.35 -23.69
CA GLU A 281 11.35 -11.49 -23.28
C GLU A 281 11.54 -11.52 -21.76
N ARG A 282 11.94 -10.39 -21.16
CA ARG A 282 12.14 -10.26 -19.70
C ARG A 282 10.86 -10.49 -18.91
N LEU A 283 9.75 -9.90 -19.36
CA LEU A 283 8.45 -10.07 -18.71
C LEU A 283 7.93 -11.52 -18.78
N ARG A 284 8.23 -12.29 -19.83
CA ARG A 284 7.94 -13.74 -19.85
C ARG A 284 8.74 -14.51 -18.80
N GLN A 285 9.98 -14.10 -18.57
CA GLN A 285 10.79 -14.71 -17.52
C GLN A 285 10.30 -14.32 -16.13
N LEU A 286 9.84 -13.08 -15.94
CA LEU A 286 9.28 -12.59 -14.69
C LEU A 286 7.89 -13.16 -14.41
N PHE A 287 7.03 -13.25 -15.42
CA PHE A 287 5.61 -13.59 -15.29
C PHE A 287 5.23 -14.62 -16.37
N PRO A 288 5.57 -15.91 -16.17
CA PRO A 288 5.36 -16.94 -17.19
C PRO A 288 3.89 -17.13 -17.61
N THR A 289 2.96 -16.78 -16.75
CA THR A 289 1.50 -16.87 -16.98
C THR A 289 0.93 -15.70 -17.78
N ALA A 290 1.69 -14.61 -17.97
CA ALA A 290 1.24 -13.37 -18.60
C ALA A 290 1.29 -13.40 -20.16
N GLY A 291 1.49 -14.54 -20.78
CA GLY A 291 1.75 -14.67 -22.23
C GLY A 291 0.75 -13.97 -23.14
N GLU A 292 -0.53 -13.97 -22.80
CA GLU A 292 -1.59 -13.29 -23.54
C GLU A 292 -1.43 -11.76 -23.50
N GLN A 293 -1.19 -11.20 -22.30
CA GLN A 293 -1.01 -9.76 -22.12
C GLN A 293 0.21 -9.23 -22.88
N LEU A 294 1.27 -10.03 -23.02
CA LEU A 294 2.51 -9.66 -23.69
C LEU A 294 2.38 -9.61 -25.23
N GLN A 295 1.25 -10.05 -25.82
CA GLN A 295 1.01 -9.90 -27.25
C GLN A 295 0.96 -8.41 -27.66
N ALA A 296 0.57 -7.52 -26.77
CA ALA A 296 0.53 -6.07 -27.02
C ALA A 296 1.91 -5.42 -27.26
N LEU A 297 3.01 -6.13 -26.96
CA LEU A 297 4.40 -5.68 -27.19
C LEU A 297 5.02 -6.20 -28.50
N ARG A 298 4.29 -6.98 -29.27
CA ARG A 298 4.77 -7.54 -30.56
C ARG A 298 4.73 -6.53 -31.69
#